data_ce3fde61cd73ee9c493f00059b84e28a
#
_entry.id   ce3fde61cd73ee9c493f00059b84e28a
#
_cell.length_a   1.000
_cell.length_b   1.000
_cell.length_c   1.000
_cell.angle_alpha   90.00
_cell.angle_beta   90.00
_cell.angle_gamma   90.00
#
_symmetry.space_group_name_H-M   'P 1'
#
loop_
_entity.id
_entity.type
_entity.pdbx_description
1 polymer ?
#
loop_
_entity_poly.entity_id
_entity_poly.type
_entity_poly.pdbx_seq_one_letter_code
_entity_poly.pdbx_strand_id
1 'polypeptide(L)'
;DRTPAWREVYSEILDEIAERSITYWAAVDWLSQFGHDPDRSNYPDLWKGTLIPEDFWGEYDAPGWTANGVAPWGLQMDPIGADGNLFFKGWLNLTQALHTYVSGYDKWASPFDLAGVNRTRFEWTQHQLVDHLYQQWTKTPMGPHCENTKAWPFCLSAAGLGLQMYDNVFNTESHSAYKNWLDHTK
;
A
#
# COMPACT_ATOMS: atom_id res chain seq x y z
N ASP A 1 -0.29 25.55 -9.25
CA ASP A 1 -0.12 24.86 -10.52
C ASP A 1 0.76 25.68 -11.47
N ARG A 2 1.98 25.19 -11.74
CA ARG A 2 2.92 25.87 -12.65
C ARG A 2 2.74 25.45 -14.11
N THR A 3 1.96 24.41 -14.36
CA THR A 3 1.78 23.81 -15.68
C THR A 3 0.33 23.42 -15.95
N PRO A 4 -0.63 24.36 -15.95
CA PRO A 4 -2.05 24.04 -16.15
C PRO A 4 -2.33 23.26 -17.43
N ALA A 5 -1.56 23.53 -18.49
CA ALA A 5 -1.69 22.85 -19.78
C ALA A 5 -1.41 21.32 -19.73
N TRP A 6 -0.74 20.85 -18.68
CA TRP A 6 -0.42 19.43 -18.51
C TRP A 6 -1.37 18.73 -17.52
N ARG A 7 -2.36 19.42 -17.00
CA ARG A 7 -3.27 18.88 -16.00
C ARG A 7 -3.94 17.59 -16.47
N GLU A 8 -4.44 17.57 -17.68
CA GLU A 8 -5.11 16.38 -18.25
C GLU A 8 -4.11 15.22 -18.35
N VAL A 9 -2.91 15.46 -18.86
CA VAL A 9 -1.87 14.42 -18.99
C VAL A 9 -1.49 13.85 -17.63
N TYR A 10 -1.29 14.69 -16.63
CA TYR A 10 -0.98 14.21 -15.28
C TYR A 10 -2.14 13.46 -14.64
N SER A 11 -3.37 13.91 -14.88
CA SER A 11 -4.56 13.22 -14.41
C SER A 11 -4.67 11.82 -14.99
N GLU A 12 -4.51 11.69 -16.31
CA GLU A 12 -4.53 10.40 -17.00
C GLU A 12 -3.42 9.47 -16.51
N ILE A 13 -2.20 9.96 -16.36
CA ILE A 13 -1.07 9.16 -15.85
C ILE A 13 -1.35 8.66 -14.42
N LEU A 14 -1.84 9.52 -13.54
CA LEU A 14 -2.13 9.15 -12.16
C LEU A 14 -3.30 8.15 -12.09
N ASP A 15 -4.30 8.33 -12.92
CA ASP A 15 -5.42 7.41 -13.02
C ASP A 15 -4.97 6.02 -13.49
N GLU A 16 -4.18 5.95 -14.56
CA GLU A 16 -3.62 4.69 -15.06
C GLU A 16 -2.73 3.98 -14.04
N ILE A 17 -1.90 4.72 -13.29
CA ILE A 17 -1.06 4.16 -12.24
C ILE A 17 -1.94 3.55 -11.13
N ALA A 18 -2.97 4.27 -10.69
CA ALA A 18 -3.88 3.78 -9.68
C ALA A 18 -4.66 2.53 -10.16
N GLU A 19 -5.19 2.56 -11.40
CA GLU A 19 -5.88 1.41 -12.01
C GLU A 19 -4.98 0.16 -12.10
N ARG A 20 -3.75 0.31 -12.53
CA ARG A 20 -2.78 -0.79 -12.59
C ARG A 20 -2.44 -1.31 -11.19
N SER A 21 -2.35 -0.40 -10.23
CA SER A 21 -2.07 -0.76 -8.84
C SER A 21 -3.16 -1.64 -8.25
N ILE A 22 -4.43 -1.32 -8.46
CA ILE A 22 -5.55 -2.10 -7.90
C ILE A 22 -5.86 -3.37 -8.70
N THR A 23 -5.58 -3.40 -10.00
CA THR A 23 -5.93 -4.55 -10.86
C THR A 23 -4.84 -5.61 -10.93
N TYR A 24 -3.59 -5.24 -10.74
CA TYR A 24 -2.45 -6.15 -10.90
C TYR A 24 -1.46 -6.09 -9.73
N TRP A 25 -0.91 -4.91 -9.43
CA TRP A 25 0.19 -4.79 -8.46
C TRP A 25 -0.22 -5.08 -7.02
N ALA A 26 -1.46 -4.83 -6.65
CA ALA A 26 -1.95 -5.09 -5.30
C ALA A 26 -1.65 -6.53 -4.84
N ALA A 27 -2.03 -7.49 -5.66
CA ALA A 27 -1.85 -8.89 -5.34
C ALA A 27 -0.39 -9.35 -5.54
N VAL A 28 0.32 -8.83 -6.54
CA VAL A 28 1.72 -9.20 -6.83
C VAL A 28 2.66 -8.66 -5.74
N ASP A 29 2.54 -7.39 -5.41
CA ASP A 29 3.38 -6.74 -4.40
C ASP A 29 3.15 -7.35 -3.01
N TRP A 30 1.91 -7.69 -2.69
CA TRP A 30 1.56 -8.27 -1.41
C TRP A 30 2.24 -9.62 -1.15
N LEU A 31 2.52 -10.38 -2.19
CA LEU A 31 3.25 -11.65 -2.10
C LEU A 31 4.73 -11.53 -2.49
N SER A 32 5.25 -10.32 -2.65
CA SER A 32 6.68 -10.15 -2.89
C SER A 32 7.49 -10.73 -1.73
N GLN A 33 8.57 -11.43 -2.06
CA GLN A 33 9.33 -12.21 -1.10
C GLN A 33 10.73 -11.63 -0.94
N PHE A 34 11.00 -11.18 0.26
CA PHE A 34 12.33 -10.81 0.70
C PHE A 34 12.73 -11.74 1.85
N GLY A 35 13.46 -12.80 1.56
CA GLY A 35 13.94 -13.74 2.56
C GLY A 35 13.15 -15.06 2.65
N HIS A 36 13.47 -15.82 3.67
CA HIS A 36 12.90 -17.14 3.90
C HIS A 36 11.46 -17.09 4.36
N ASP A 37 10.62 -17.84 3.69
CA ASP A 37 9.23 -18.03 4.07
C ASP A 37 8.92 -19.54 4.18
N PRO A 38 8.66 -20.03 5.39
CA PRO A 38 8.35 -21.45 5.61
C PRO A 38 7.05 -21.87 4.93
N ASP A 39 6.14 -20.95 4.66
CA ASP A 39 4.85 -21.23 4.02
C ASP A 39 4.86 -21.09 2.49
N ARG A 40 6.03 -20.82 1.90
CA ARG A 40 6.19 -20.61 0.47
C ARG A 40 5.60 -21.74 -0.40
N SER A 41 5.64 -22.97 0.07
CA SER A 41 5.05 -24.12 -0.62
C SER A 41 3.53 -24.00 -0.79
N ASN A 42 2.88 -23.25 0.08
CA ASN A 42 1.43 -23.06 0.07
C ASN A 42 0.98 -21.93 -0.86
N TYR A 43 1.91 -21.19 -1.48
CA TYR A 43 1.58 -20.15 -2.42
C TYR A 43 1.03 -20.74 -3.72
N PRO A 44 0.09 -20.02 -4.37
CA PRO A 44 -0.34 -20.39 -5.71
C PRO A 44 0.86 -20.44 -6.66
N ASP A 45 0.88 -21.42 -7.58
CA ASP A 45 2.01 -21.58 -8.52
C ASP A 45 2.27 -20.34 -9.36
N LEU A 46 1.23 -19.56 -9.66
CA LEU A 46 1.35 -18.28 -10.37
C LEU A 46 2.26 -17.28 -9.63
N TRP A 47 2.38 -17.40 -8.31
CA TRP A 47 3.12 -16.46 -7.46
C TRP A 47 4.54 -16.94 -7.16
N LYS A 48 4.78 -18.25 -7.28
CA LYS A 48 6.10 -18.83 -7.04
C LYS A 48 7.06 -18.36 -8.14
N GLY A 49 8.03 -17.55 -7.76
CA GLY A 49 9.07 -17.09 -8.67
C GLY A 49 8.71 -15.98 -9.62
N THR A 50 7.54 -15.35 -9.47
CA THR A 50 7.13 -14.25 -10.38
C THR A 50 7.97 -12.98 -10.22
N LEU A 51 8.43 -12.69 -9.01
CA LEU A 51 9.15 -11.46 -8.70
C LEU A 51 10.63 -11.69 -8.43
N ILE A 52 10.97 -12.82 -7.84
CA ILE A 52 12.35 -13.22 -7.55
C ILE A 52 12.60 -14.56 -8.20
N PRO A 53 13.52 -14.66 -9.17
CA PRO A 53 13.93 -15.92 -9.77
C PRO A 53 14.34 -16.94 -8.71
N GLU A 54 14.09 -18.21 -8.97
CA GLU A 54 14.34 -19.30 -8.02
C GLU A 54 15.81 -19.37 -7.58
N ASP A 55 16.73 -19.05 -8.47
CA ASP A 55 18.17 -19.02 -8.20
C ASP A 55 18.58 -17.98 -7.14
N PHE A 56 17.73 -16.99 -6.88
CA PHE A 56 17.97 -15.97 -5.87
C PHE A 56 17.18 -16.19 -4.58
N TRP A 57 16.43 -17.29 -4.50
CA TRP A 57 15.74 -17.62 -3.27
C TRP A 57 16.75 -17.99 -2.19
N GLY A 58 16.69 -17.37 -1.05
CA GLY A 58 17.62 -17.57 0.03
C GLY A 58 18.74 -16.54 0.12
N GLU A 59 19.04 -15.76 -0.93
CA GLU A 59 19.99 -14.66 -0.82
C GLU A 59 19.50 -13.57 0.16
N TYR A 60 18.20 -13.46 0.31
CA TYR A 60 17.55 -12.55 1.23
C TYR A 60 17.04 -13.23 2.49
N ASP A 61 17.52 -14.44 2.75
CA ASP A 61 17.11 -15.27 3.87
C ASP A 61 17.76 -14.79 5.17
N ALA A 62 17.15 -13.79 5.77
CA ALA A 62 17.58 -13.20 7.01
C ALA A 62 16.62 -13.56 8.16
N PRO A 63 17.12 -13.81 9.38
CA PRO A 63 16.28 -14.07 10.54
C PRO A 63 15.22 -12.97 10.72
N GLY A 64 13.97 -13.38 10.89
CA GLY A 64 12.84 -12.47 11.12
C GLY A 64 12.24 -11.85 9.85
N TRP A 65 12.68 -12.24 8.65
CA TRP A 65 12.00 -11.91 7.42
C TRP A 65 10.92 -12.95 7.10
N THR A 66 9.78 -12.45 6.65
CA THR A 66 8.69 -13.25 6.08
C THR A 66 8.19 -12.56 4.82
N ALA A 67 7.59 -13.31 3.91
CA ALA A 67 6.95 -12.72 2.75
C ALA A 67 5.82 -11.77 3.17
N ASN A 68 5.61 -10.72 2.39
CA ASN A 68 4.41 -9.90 2.52
C ASN A 68 3.16 -10.78 2.37
N GLY A 69 2.08 -10.44 3.03
CA GLY A 69 0.84 -11.20 2.97
C GLY A 69 0.83 -12.50 3.77
N VAL A 70 1.98 -12.96 4.25
CA VAL A 70 2.09 -14.12 5.14
C VAL A 70 2.60 -13.66 6.49
N ALA A 71 1.70 -13.35 7.36
CA ALA A 71 2.02 -13.04 8.75
C ALA A 71 2.17 -14.32 9.57
N PRO A 72 2.67 -14.26 10.81
CA PRO A 72 2.69 -15.41 11.72
C PRO A 72 1.32 -16.08 11.91
N TRP A 73 0.24 -15.37 11.61
CA TRP A 73 -1.14 -15.83 11.68
C TRP A 73 -1.71 -16.37 10.36
N GLY A 74 -0.90 -16.54 9.32
CA GLY A 74 -1.30 -17.09 8.03
C GLY A 74 -1.46 -16.07 6.91
N LEU A 75 -1.81 -16.55 5.71
CA LEU A 75 -1.97 -15.75 4.52
C LEU A 75 -3.17 -14.83 4.62
N GLN A 76 -2.93 -13.54 4.44
CA GLN A 76 -3.95 -12.51 4.38
C GLN A 76 -4.26 -12.20 2.91
N MET A 77 -5.52 -12.39 2.52
CA MET A 77 -5.92 -12.36 1.11
C MET A 77 -6.11 -10.94 0.56
N ASP A 78 -6.48 -10.00 1.42
CA ASP A 78 -6.78 -8.62 1.06
C ASP A 78 -5.52 -7.74 1.21
N PRO A 79 -4.96 -7.20 0.12
CA PRO A 79 -3.75 -6.38 0.18
C PRO A 79 -3.91 -5.05 0.94
N ILE A 80 -5.13 -4.51 1.01
CA ILE A 80 -5.43 -3.29 1.77
C ILE A 80 -5.83 -3.63 3.20
N GLY A 81 -6.75 -4.56 3.38
CA GLY A 81 -7.29 -4.92 4.69
C GLY A 81 -6.32 -5.66 5.59
N ALA A 82 -5.26 -6.22 5.04
CA ALA A 82 -4.22 -6.91 5.79
C ALA A 82 -3.42 -5.96 6.70
N ASP A 83 -2.80 -6.55 7.73
CA ASP A 83 -1.83 -5.86 8.56
C ASP A 83 -0.56 -5.45 7.83
N GLY A 84 0.17 -4.72 7.71
CA GLY A 84 1.36 -4.50 6.86
C GLY A 84 1.01 -3.96 5.49
N ASN A 85 1.92 -4.17 4.55
CA ASN A 85 1.82 -3.69 3.17
C ASN A 85 1.70 -2.15 3.04
N LEU A 86 2.37 -1.43 3.93
CA LEU A 86 2.31 0.02 3.94
C LEU A 86 2.86 0.64 2.65
N PHE A 87 3.85 0.01 2.03
CA PHE A 87 4.38 0.48 0.75
C PHE A 87 3.25 0.62 -0.27
N PHE A 88 2.55 -0.47 -0.55
CA PHE A 88 1.44 -0.46 -1.51
C PHE A 88 0.32 0.50 -1.08
N LYS A 89 -0.18 0.38 0.14
CA LYS A 89 -1.30 1.19 0.64
C LYS A 89 -0.99 2.69 0.65
N GLY A 90 0.20 3.02 1.09
CA GLY A 90 0.65 4.41 1.20
C GLY A 90 0.79 5.08 -0.18
N TRP A 91 1.42 4.37 -1.14
CA TRP A 91 1.57 4.88 -2.50
C TRP A 91 0.25 4.93 -3.26
N LEU A 92 -0.62 3.92 -3.09
CA LEU A 92 -1.94 3.94 -3.69
C LEU A 92 -2.74 5.16 -3.23
N ASN A 93 -2.83 5.39 -1.91
CA ASN A 93 -3.52 6.56 -1.37
C ASN A 93 -2.90 7.88 -1.87
N LEU A 94 -1.58 7.99 -1.91
CA LEU A 94 -0.90 9.18 -2.43
C LEU A 94 -1.25 9.41 -3.90
N THR A 95 -1.22 8.38 -4.73
CA THR A 95 -1.56 8.47 -6.16
C THR A 95 -3.02 8.89 -6.35
N GLN A 96 -3.95 8.29 -5.61
CA GLN A 96 -5.37 8.64 -5.66
C GLN A 96 -5.63 10.08 -5.19
N ALA A 97 -4.99 10.51 -4.12
CA ALA A 97 -5.11 11.88 -3.61
C ALA A 97 -4.52 12.91 -4.59
N LEU A 98 -3.38 12.59 -5.20
CA LEU A 98 -2.78 13.43 -6.25
C LEU A 98 -3.67 13.51 -7.49
N HIS A 99 -4.28 12.37 -7.90
CA HIS A 99 -5.25 12.37 -9.00
C HIS A 99 -6.40 13.34 -8.72
N THR A 100 -7.03 13.24 -7.55
CA THR A 100 -8.14 14.14 -7.17
C THR A 100 -7.68 15.59 -7.12
N TYR A 101 -6.48 15.86 -6.57
CA TYR A 101 -5.91 17.21 -6.51
C TYR A 101 -5.67 17.81 -7.90
N VAL A 102 -5.15 17.02 -8.83
CA VAL A 102 -4.81 17.48 -10.19
C VAL A 102 -6.05 17.59 -11.07
N SER A 103 -6.89 16.55 -11.08
CA SER A 103 -8.07 16.48 -11.95
C SER A 103 -9.24 17.32 -11.46
N GLY A 104 -9.40 17.43 -10.15
CA GLY A 104 -10.62 17.94 -9.50
C GLY A 104 -11.75 16.92 -9.43
N TYR A 105 -11.51 15.67 -9.84
CA TYR A 105 -12.49 14.57 -9.78
C TYR A 105 -12.18 13.61 -8.64
N ASP A 106 -13.19 13.27 -7.87
CA ASP A 106 -13.12 12.38 -6.71
C ASP A 106 -13.43 10.91 -7.06
N LYS A 107 -13.00 10.46 -8.23
CA LYS A 107 -13.24 9.10 -8.76
C LYS A 107 -13.03 8.01 -7.71
N TRP A 108 -11.94 8.12 -6.95
CA TRP A 108 -11.49 7.11 -5.98
C TRP A 108 -12.26 7.15 -4.65
N ALA A 109 -13.09 8.16 -4.44
CA ALA A 109 -14.05 8.19 -3.34
C ALA A 109 -15.21 7.20 -3.56
N SER A 110 -15.47 6.82 -4.81
CA SER A 110 -16.41 5.76 -5.18
C SER A 110 -15.76 4.38 -5.01
N PRO A 111 -16.57 3.30 -4.82
CA PRO A 111 -16.06 1.95 -4.71
C PRO A 111 -15.26 1.51 -5.95
N PHE A 112 -14.13 0.84 -5.72
CA PHE A 112 -13.31 0.20 -6.74
C PHE A 112 -12.99 -1.25 -6.38
N ASP A 113 -12.85 -2.09 -7.40
CA ASP A 113 -12.45 -3.48 -7.24
C ASP A 113 -10.93 -3.59 -7.07
N LEU A 114 -10.51 -4.19 -5.97
CA LEU A 114 -9.12 -4.52 -5.68
C LEU A 114 -8.84 -5.99 -5.95
N ALA A 115 -7.85 -6.27 -6.76
CA ALA A 115 -7.37 -7.64 -6.97
C ALA A 115 -6.61 -8.13 -5.74
N GLY A 116 -7.08 -9.20 -5.15
CA GLY A 116 -6.44 -9.88 -4.04
C GLY A 116 -5.75 -11.19 -4.46
N VAL A 117 -5.18 -11.86 -3.48
CA VAL A 117 -4.52 -13.16 -3.65
C VAL A 117 -5.51 -14.21 -4.14
N ASN A 118 -5.05 -15.17 -4.93
CA ASN A 118 -5.88 -16.25 -5.50
C ASN A 118 -7.07 -15.77 -6.35
N ARG A 119 -6.92 -14.64 -7.04
CA ARG A 119 -7.99 -14.03 -7.85
C ARG A 119 -9.20 -13.62 -7.03
N THR A 120 -9.05 -13.44 -5.72
CA THR A 120 -10.08 -12.83 -4.89
C THR A 120 -10.28 -11.38 -5.29
N ARG A 121 -11.44 -10.84 -4.97
CA ARG A 121 -11.77 -9.43 -5.19
C ARG A 121 -12.26 -8.84 -3.90
N PHE A 122 -11.85 -7.61 -3.66
CA PHE A 122 -12.28 -6.82 -2.53
C PHE A 122 -12.77 -5.48 -3.03
N GLU A 123 -13.80 -4.94 -2.41
CA GLU A 123 -14.30 -3.62 -2.73
C GLU A 123 -13.78 -2.63 -1.69
N TRP A 124 -13.16 -1.56 -2.16
CA TRP A 124 -12.63 -0.49 -1.34
C TRP A 124 -12.98 0.88 -1.91
N THR A 125 -12.97 1.89 -1.06
CA THR A 125 -12.92 3.30 -1.45
C THR A 125 -11.64 3.92 -0.90
N GLN A 126 -11.22 5.05 -1.45
CA GLN A 126 -10.09 5.79 -0.88
C GLN A 126 -10.36 6.20 0.58
N HIS A 127 -11.58 6.55 0.92
CA HIS A 127 -11.96 6.87 2.30
C HIS A 127 -11.71 5.71 3.26
N GLN A 128 -12.13 4.50 2.89
CA GLN A 128 -11.88 3.29 3.68
C GLN A 128 -10.39 2.96 3.79
N LEU A 129 -9.63 3.13 2.71
CA LEU A 129 -8.17 2.96 2.72
C LEU A 129 -7.50 3.93 3.71
N VAL A 130 -7.89 5.20 3.70
CA VAL A 130 -7.36 6.22 4.62
C VAL A 130 -7.74 5.92 6.06
N ASP A 131 -8.99 5.55 6.33
CA ASP A 131 -9.44 5.15 7.66
C ASP A 131 -8.66 3.94 8.17
N HIS A 132 -8.41 2.95 7.31
CA HIS A 132 -7.62 1.78 7.65
C HIS A 132 -6.17 2.15 8.00
N LEU A 133 -5.51 2.98 7.20
CA LEU A 133 -4.17 3.50 7.48
C LEU A 133 -4.12 4.28 8.79
N TYR A 134 -5.09 5.15 9.03
CA TYR A 134 -5.20 5.91 10.26
C TYR A 134 -5.32 5.00 11.48
N GLN A 135 -6.19 4.00 11.42
CA GLN A 135 -6.37 3.03 12.49
C GLN A 135 -5.11 2.19 12.76
N GLN A 136 -4.42 1.76 11.70
CA GLN A 136 -3.16 1.05 11.85
C GLN A 136 -2.08 1.93 12.52
N TRP A 137 -2.00 3.19 12.16
CA TRP A 137 -1.04 4.12 12.75
C TRP A 137 -1.32 4.42 14.23
N THR A 138 -2.57 4.51 14.60
CA THR A 138 -2.96 4.78 15.99
C THR A 138 -2.74 3.59 16.93
N LYS A 139 -2.60 2.38 16.39
CA LYS A 139 -2.36 1.17 17.19
C LYS A 139 -0.92 1.08 17.74
N THR A 140 0.04 1.71 17.09
CA THR A 140 1.44 1.64 17.49
C THR A 140 2.21 2.90 17.14
N PRO A 141 3.06 3.42 18.05
CA PRO A 141 3.91 4.57 17.76
C PRO A 141 4.90 4.33 16.61
N MET A 142 5.26 3.07 16.34
CA MET A 142 6.16 2.72 15.23
C MET A 142 5.50 2.85 13.86
N GLY A 143 4.18 2.99 13.81
CA GLY A 143 3.42 3.01 12.58
C GLY A 143 3.18 1.63 11.98
N PRO A 144 2.43 1.56 10.85
CA PRO A 144 2.17 0.31 10.16
C PRO A 144 3.42 -0.34 9.58
N HIS A 145 3.42 -1.66 9.49
CA HIS A 145 4.49 -2.40 8.85
C HIS A 145 4.49 -2.19 7.33
N CYS A 146 5.65 -2.06 6.75
CA CYS A 146 5.85 -2.08 5.29
C CYS A 146 5.86 -3.51 4.79
N GLU A 147 6.93 -4.24 5.07
CA GLU A 147 6.97 -5.70 5.04
C GLU A 147 6.64 -6.23 6.43
N ASN A 148 6.30 -7.51 6.52
CA ASN A 148 5.99 -8.15 7.80
C ASN A 148 7.10 -7.87 8.83
N THR A 149 6.72 -7.36 9.97
CA THR A 149 7.60 -6.99 11.10
C THR A 149 8.58 -5.85 10.82
N LYS A 150 8.51 -5.17 9.69
CA LYS A 150 9.42 -4.09 9.32
C LYS A 150 8.67 -2.76 9.12
N ALA A 151 9.13 -1.73 9.77
CA ALA A 151 8.65 -0.35 9.60
C ALA A 151 9.78 0.49 8.97
N TRP A 152 9.58 0.94 7.75
CA TRP A 152 10.55 1.73 7.02
C TRP A 152 10.19 3.22 7.04
N PRO A 153 11.09 4.11 7.48
CA PRO A 153 10.83 5.56 7.46
C PRO A 153 10.44 6.09 6.09
N PHE A 154 11.00 5.52 5.01
CA PHE A 154 10.64 5.88 3.64
C PHE A 154 9.16 5.61 3.34
N CYS A 155 8.69 4.40 3.64
CA CYS A 155 7.29 4.02 3.40
C CYS A 155 6.34 4.82 4.29
N LEU A 156 6.72 5.03 5.55
CA LEU A 156 5.95 5.84 6.50
C LEU A 156 5.85 7.28 6.04
N SER A 157 6.93 7.86 5.50
CA SER A 157 6.91 9.23 4.98
C SER A 157 6.05 9.38 3.73
N ALA A 158 6.11 8.41 2.80
CA ALA A 158 5.27 8.41 1.60
C ALA A 158 3.78 8.26 1.98
N ALA A 159 3.46 7.35 2.89
CA ALA A 159 2.09 7.18 3.38
C ALA A 159 1.59 8.41 4.15
N GLY A 160 2.45 9.04 4.98
CA GLY A 160 2.13 10.28 5.68
C GLY A 160 1.85 11.44 4.71
N LEU A 161 2.65 11.56 3.64
CA LEU A 161 2.37 12.52 2.57
C LEU A 161 1.02 12.25 1.91
N GLY A 162 0.70 10.97 1.67
CA GLY A 162 -0.59 10.56 1.13
C GLY A 162 -1.77 10.97 2.01
N LEU A 163 -1.65 10.81 3.33
CA LEU A 163 -2.67 11.29 4.28
C LEU A 163 -2.81 12.81 4.25
N GLN A 164 -1.69 13.54 4.21
CA GLN A 164 -1.72 15.00 4.11
C GLN A 164 -2.37 15.49 2.81
N MET A 165 -2.05 14.86 1.69
CA MET A 165 -2.68 15.20 0.40
C MET A 165 -4.17 14.91 0.41
N TYR A 166 -4.58 13.79 0.99
CA TYR A 166 -5.97 13.43 1.17
C TYR A 166 -6.71 14.47 2.04
N ASP A 167 -6.14 14.87 3.18
CA ASP A 167 -6.72 15.88 4.06
C ASP A 167 -6.90 17.23 3.35
N ASN A 168 -5.92 17.62 2.51
CA ASN A 168 -6.02 18.86 1.73
C ASN A 168 -7.14 18.83 0.70
N VAL A 169 -7.46 17.66 0.16
CA VAL A 169 -8.51 17.48 -0.86
C VAL A 169 -9.90 17.38 -0.21
N PHE A 170 -10.02 16.60 0.87
CA PHE A 170 -11.29 16.27 1.49
C PHE A 170 -11.57 17.03 2.79
N ASN A 171 -10.66 17.92 3.20
CA ASN A 171 -10.76 18.72 4.43
C ASN A 171 -10.95 17.86 5.68
N THR A 172 -10.08 16.87 5.86
CA THR A 172 -10.01 15.94 6.98
C THR A 172 -8.74 16.15 7.82
N GLU A 173 -8.52 15.31 8.84
CA GLU A 173 -7.37 15.40 9.76
C GLU A 173 -6.64 14.05 9.92
N SER A 174 -6.71 13.16 8.95
CA SER A 174 -6.10 11.82 9.01
C SER A 174 -4.58 11.85 9.17
N HIS A 175 -3.93 12.91 8.68
CA HIS A 175 -2.50 13.15 8.81
C HIS A 175 -2.03 13.31 10.27
N SER A 176 -2.93 13.55 11.22
CA SER A 176 -2.61 13.64 12.64
C SER A 176 -1.92 12.36 13.16
N ALA A 177 -2.27 11.19 12.64
CA ALA A 177 -1.63 9.92 12.99
C ALA A 177 -0.13 9.89 12.62
N TYR A 178 0.23 10.43 11.45
CA TYR A 178 1.62 10.55 11.02
C TYR A 178 2.41 11.58 11.84
N LYS A 179 1.79 12.68 12.23
CA LYS A 179 2.44 13.66 13.11
C LYS A 179 2.85 13.04 14.44
N ASN A 180 2.00 12.20 15.01
CA ASN A 180 2.32 11.47 16.25
C ASN A 180 3.55 10.57 16.07
N TRP A 181 3.67 9.89 14.92
CA TRP A 181 4.85 9.10 14.59
C TRP A 181 6.12 9.97 14.47
N LEU A 182 6.03 11.12 13.80
CA LEU A 182 7.16 12.06 13.69
C LEU A 182 7.64 12.53 15.08
N ASP A 183 6.73 12.80 15.98
CA ASP A 183 7.08 13.25 17.34
C ASP A 183 7.68 12.13 18.17
N HIS A 184 7.26 10.89 17.94
CA HIS A 184 7.85 9.72 18.59
C HIS A 184 9.29 9.41 18.10
N THR A 185 9.62 9.76 16.85
CA THR A 185 10.92 9.44 16.23
C THR A 185 11.97 10.53 16.37
N LYS A 186 11.65 11.69 16.91
CA LYS A 186 12.59 12.78 17.26
C LYS A 186 13.33 12.50 18.56
#